data_bcd4ceb9a6f787c7969c706dbe7de49f
#
_entry.id   bcd4ceb9a6f787c7969c706dbe7de49f
#
_cell.length_a   1.000
_cell.length_b   1.000
_cell.length_c   1.000
_cell.angle_alpha   90.00
_cell.angle_beta   90.00
_cell.angle_gamma   90.00
#
_symmetry.space_group_name_H-M   'P 1'
#
loop_
_entity.id
_entity.type
_entity.pdbx_description
1 polymer ?
#
loop_
_entity_poly.entity_id
_entity_poly.type
_entity_poly.pdbx_seq_one_letter_code
_entity_poly.pdbx_strand_id
1 'polypeptide(L)' 'MLDHKKLAVIHIVKKELGASDQEYRDTLEKIAGVRSARELDEAGFQRLMRYFARSG' A
#
# COMPACT_ATOMS: atom_id res chain seq x y z
N MET A 1 -3.77 -11.46 7.41
CA MET A 1 -2.37 -11.07 7.30
C MET A 1 -1.88 -11.25 5.88
N LEU A 2 -1.22 -10.26 5.32
CA LEU A 2 -0.74 -10.36 3.95
C LEU A 2 0.49 -11.27 3.85
N ASP A 3 0.57 -11.95 2.73
CA ASP A 3 1.70 -12.74 2.31
C ASP A 3 2.93 -11.84 2.13
N HIS A 4 4.12 -12.38 2.36
CA HIS A 4 5.40 -11.68 2.14
C HIS A 4 5.55 -11.15 0.71
N LYS A 5 5.07 -11.91 -0.25
CA LYS A 5 5.14 -11.50 -1.66
C LYS A 5 4.34 -10.24 -1.91
N LYS A 6 3.17 -10.14 -1.30
CA LYS A 6 2.30 -8.96 -1.44
C LYS A 6 2.90 -7.74 -0.76
N LEU A 7 3.51 -7.94 0.41
CA LEU A 7 4.22 -6.86 1.09
C LEU A 7 5.39 -6.34 0.24
N ALA A 8 6.12 -7.24 -0.38
CA ALA A 8 7.21 -6.87 -1.27
C ALA A 8 6.71 -6.05 -2.47
N VAL A 9 5.58 -6.44 -3.05
CA VAL A 9 4.97 -5.70 -4.16
C VAL A 9 4.64 -4.27 -3.75
N ILE A 10 4.09 -4.09 -2.55
CA ILE A 10 3.75 -2.76 -2.03
C ILE A 10 5.01 -1.89 -1.95
N HIS A 11 6.09 -2.45 -1.42
CA HIS A 11 7.35 -1.71 -1.29
C HIS A 11 7.95 -1.33 -2.65
N ILE A 12 7.85 -2.23 -3.61
CA ILE A 12 8.34 -1.97 -4.98
C ILE A 12 7.54 -0.81 -5.60
N VAL A 13 6.22 -0.86 -5.50
CA VAL A 13 5.36 0.18 -6.06
C VAL A 13 5.61 1.53 -5.37
N LYS A 14 5.75 1.52 -4.06
CA LYS A 14 6.08 2.73 -3.30
C LYS A 14 7.36 3.37 -3.83
N LYS A 15 8.38 2.56 -4.05
CA LYS A 15 9.67 3.03 -4.56
C LYS A 15 9.54 3.59 -5.97
N GLU A 16 8.82 2.91 -6.83
CA GLU A 16 8.64 3.36 -8.21
C GLU A 16 7.88 4.67 -8.32
N LEU A 17 6.92 4.88 -7.43
CA LEU A 17 6.15 6.13 -7.39
C LEU A 17 6.92 7.28 -6.73
N GLY A 18 8.01 6.96 -6.06
CA GLY A 18 8.80 7.98 -5.35
C GLY A 18 8.09 8.56 -4.14
N ALA A 19 7.14 7.83 -3.57
CA ALA A 19 6.39 8.30 -2.41
C ALA A 19 7.26 8.34 -1.15
N SER A 20 7.13 9.40 -0.36
CA SER A 20 7.80 9.49 0.92
C SER A 20 7.11 8.56 1.93
N ASP A 21 7.77 8.29 3.05
CA ASP A 21 7.18 7.48 4.11
C ASP A 21 5.88 8.10 4.64
N GLN A 22 5.85 9.42 4.76
CA GLN A 22 4.65 10.10 5.22
C GLN A 22 3.49 9.96 4.23
N GLU A 23 3.77 10.16 2.95
CA GLU A 23 2.76 9.98 1.91
C GLU A 23 2.23 8.54 1.88
N TYR A 24 3.12 7.59 2.04
CA TYR A 24 2.76 6.19 2.08
C TYR A 24 1.83 5.87 3.25
N ARG A 25 2.17 6.35 4.44
CA ARG A 25 1.33 6.15 5.63
C ARG A 25 -0.04 6.81 5.49
N ASP A 26 -0.06 8.03 4.96
CA ASP A 26 -1.32 8.74 4.72
C ASP A 26 -2.20 7.97 3.75
N THR A 27 -1.60 7.40 2.71
CA THR A 27 -2.32 6.57 1.74
C THR A 27 -2.89 5.33 2.40
N LEU A 28 -2.11 4.65 3.22
CA LEU A 28 -2.59 3.46 3.95
C LEU A 28 -3.80 3.80 4.82
N GLU A 29 -3.75 4.89 5.54
CA GLU A 29 -4.86 5.31 6.39
C GLU A 29 -6.09 5.67 5.58
N LYS A 30 -5.91 6.42 4.50
CA LYS A 30 -7.01 6.87 3.65
C LYS A 30 -7.68 5.73 2.91
N ILE A 31 -6.89 4.85 2.33
CA ILE A 31 -7.39 3.82 1.41
C ILE A 31 -7.81 2.57 2.16
N ALA A 32 -7.03 2.16 3.14
CA ALA A 32 -7.24 0.90 3.84
C ALA A 32 -7.56 1.03 5.33
N GLY A 33 -7.45 2.23 5.88
CA GLY A 33 -7.74 2.47 7.29
C GLY A 33 -6.76 1.84 8.26
N VAL A 34 -5.53 1.58 7.81
CA VAL A 34 -4.50 0.95 8.62
C VAL A 34 -3.26 1.84 8.67
N ARG A 35 -2.41 1.65 9.66
CA ARG A 35 -1.19 2.43 9.82
C ARG A 35 0.04 1.78 9.21
N SER A 36 -0.04 0.48 8.96
CA SER A 36 1.08 -0.30 8.46
C SER A 36 0.59 -1.31 7.45
N ALA A 37 1.42 -1.60 6.44
CA ALA A 37 1.12 -2.62 5.45
C ALA A 37 0.92 -4.00 6.08
N ARG A 38 1.52 -4.24 7.24
CA ARG A 38 1.36 -5.51 7.97
C ARG A 38 -0.07 -5.73 8.45
N GLU A 39 -0.82 -4.66 8.62
CA GLU A 39 -2.19 -4.71 9.09
C GLU A 39 -3.19 -4.89 7.94
N LEU A 40 -2.73 -4.82 6.69
CA LEU A 40 -3.61 -4.99 5.54
C LEU A 40 -4.14 -6.40 5.44
N ASP A 41 -5.41 -6.49 5.04
CA ASP A 41 -6.01 -7.75 4.60
C ASP A 41 -6.04 -7.76 3.07
N GLU A 42 -6.62 -8.81 2.48
CA GLU A 42 -6.72 -8.93 1.02
C GLU A 42 -7.51 -7.79 0.41
N ALA A 43 -8.62 -7.40 1.02
CA ALA A 43 -9.44 -6.31 0.51
C ALA A 43 -8.68 -4.98 0.54
N GLY A 44 -7.97 -4.71 1.64
CA GLY A 44 -7.15 -3.52 1.77
C GLY A 44 -6.03 -3.48 0.76
N PHE A 45 -5.38 -4.62 0.54
CA PHE A 45 -4.33 -4.74 -0.46
C PHE A 45 -4.86 -4.43 -1.86
N GLN A 46 -6.00 -4.98 -2.22
CA GLN A 46 -6.59 -4.73 -3.54
C GLN A 46 -6.95 -3.27 -3.74
N ARG A 47 -7.49 -2.63 -2.71
CA ARG A 47 -7.82 -1.20 -2.75
C ARG A 47 -6.56 -0.36 -2.96
N LEU A 48 -5.50 -0.70 -2.24
CA LEU A 48 -4.23 0.00 -2.32
C LEU A 48 -3.62 -0.13 -3.72
N MET A 49 -3.62 -1.33 -4.27
CA MET A 49 -3.10 -1.58 -5.61
C MET A 49 -3.89 -0.83 -6.67
N ARG A 50 -5.20 -0.78 -6.52
CA ARG A 50 -6.08 -0.03 -7.42
C ARG A 50 -5.78 1.46 -7.37
N TYR A 51 -5.54 1.98 -6.18
CA TYR A 51 -5.16 3.38 -5.98
C TYR A 51 -3.82 3.67 -6.69
N PHE A 52 -2.85 2.83 -6.50
CA PHE A 52 -1.53 3.00 -7.13
C PHE A 52 -1.61 2.92 -8.66
N ALA A 53 -2.43 2.05 -9.18
CA ALA A 53 -2.63 1.92 -10.62
C ALA A 53 -3.21 3.20 -11.22
N ARG A 54 -4.08 3.88 -10.50
CA ARG A 54 -4.64 5.16 -10.95
C ARG A 54 -3.66 6.30 -10.86
N SER A 55 -2.78 6.25 -9.87
CA SER A 55 -1.79 7.30 -9.65
C SER A 55 -0.60 7.20 -10.59
N GLY A 56 -0.34 6.00 -11.04
CA GLY A 56 0.74 5.73 -11.98
C GLY A 56 0.29 5.91 -13.39
#